data_1ee0b4919b4be3e298d8f1eafab0655b
#
_entry.id   1ee0b4919b4be3e298d8f1eafab0655b
#
_cell.length_a   1.000
_cell.length_b   1.000
_cell.length_c   1.000
_cell.angle_alpha   90.00
_cell.angle_beta   90.00
_cell.angle_gamma   90.00
#
_symmetry.space_group_name_H-M   'P 1'
#
loop_
_entity.id
_entity.type
_entity.pdbx_description
1 polymer ?
#
loop_
_entity_poly.entity_id
_entity_poly.type
_entity_poly.pdbx_seq_one_letter_code
_entity_poly.pdbx_strand_id
1 'polypeptide(L)'
;IPVPPMGLFTYDNVNKRMTMKGGAKNLAEILDKLGEKCQAAGVQLLYHNHDFEFSKDADGNVIFDYLLEHCNPKFVNFQMDLYWVTKAGADPVAYFKRYPGRFKIWHIKDMDDQGRFAPVGNGKIDFKRILDNKKLAGMEHYFVEQDACYNETALEAIVISHKGLSKFGFK
;
A
#
# COMPACT_ATOMS: atom_id res chain seq x y z
N ILE A 1 7.70 0.53 10.60
CA ILE A 1 7.12 -0.24 9.49
C ILE A 1 7.98 -1.47 9.34
N PRO A 2 7.46 -2.67 9.58
CA PRO A 2 8.25 -3.85 9.31
C PRO A 2 8.37 -4.01 7.81
N VAL A 3 9.56 -3.82 7.30
CA VAL A 3 9.92 -4.38 5.99
C VAL A 3 9.78 -5.89 6.16
N PRO A 4 9.02 -6.59 5.29
CA PRO A 4 8.98 -8.04 5.33
C PRO A 4 10.42 -8.57 5.37
N PRO A 5 10.70 -9.67 6.11
CA PRO A 5 12.05 -10.19 6.17
C PRO A 5 12.58 -10.37 4.76
N MET A 6 13.64 -9.67 4.41
CA MET A 6 14.21 -9.64 3.04
C MET A 6 14.43 -11.04 2.44
N GLY A 7 14.54 -12.07 3.29
CA GLY A 7 14.66 -13.48 2.85
C GLY A 7 13.39 -14.13 2.34
N LEU A 8 12.20 -13.47 2.45
CA LEU A 8 10.94 -14.00 1.92
C LEU A 8 10.67 -13.59 0.48
N PHE A 9 11.32 -12.52 0.00
CA PHE A 9 11.16 -12.02 -1.35
C PHE A 9 12.37 -12.39 -2.19
N THR A 10 12.11 -12.82 -3.41
CA THR A 10 13.12 -13.11 -4.43
C THR A 10 12.72 -12.42 -5.72
N TYR A 11 13.72 -11.88 -6.44
CA TYR A 11 13.47 -11.36 -7.77
C TYR A 11 13.60 -12.48 -8.79
N ASP A 12 12.51 -12.79 -9.49
CA ASP A 12 12.50 -13.72 -10.60
C ASP A 12 13.07 -13.04 -11.84
N ASN A 13 14.32 -13.36 -12.16
CA ASN A 13 15.03 -12.80 -13.30
C ASN A 13 14.43 -13.20 -14.66
N VAL A 14 13.69 -14.30 -14.73
CA VAL A 14 13.07 -14.79 -15.98
C VAL A 14 11.81 -13.96 -16.27
N ASN A 15 10.93 -13.86 -15.29
CA ASN A 15 9.65 -13.16 -15.43
C ASN A 15 9.73 -11.67 -15.04
N LYS A 16 10.94 -11.18 -14.67
CA LYS A 16 11.18 -9.76 -14.29
C LYS A 16 10.23 -9.23 -13.21
N ARG A 17 9.93 -10.04 -12.21
CA ARG A 17 9.01 -9.69 -11.12
C ARG A 17 9.51 -10.15 -9.77
N MET A 18 9.03 -9.48 -8.73
CA MET A 18 9.19 -9.98 -7.36
C MET A 18 8.32 -11.23 -7.18
N THR A 19 8.87 -12.19 -6.48
CA THR A 19 8.16 -13.42 -6.06
C THR A 19 8.35 -13.63 -4.58
N MET A 20 7.49 -14.47 -4.00
CA MET A 20 7.47 -14.72 -2.57
C MET A 20 7.76 -16.19 -2.28
N LYS A 21 8.75 -16.44 -1.44
CA LYS A 21 9.09 -17.78 -0.99
C LYS A 21 7.99 -18.34 -0.08
N GLY A 22 7.42 -19.47 -0.46
CA GLY A 22 6.34 -20.13 0.30
C GLY A 22 4.95 -19.52 0.10
N GLY A 23 4.78 -18.58 -0.86
CA GLY A 23 3.48 -18.05 -1.25
C GLY A 23 2.80 -17.14 -0.21
N ALA A 24 1.59 -16.70 -0.55
CA ALA A 24 0.78 -15.81 0.28
C ALA A 24 0.41 -16.43 1.63
N LYS A 25 0.18 -17.75 1.68
CA LYS A 25 -0.13 -18.49 2.91
C LYS A 25 0.99 -18.38 3.94
N ASN A 26 2.23 -18.67 3.53
CA ASN A 26 3.38 -18.57 4.43
C ASN A 26 3.58 -17.15 4.97
N LEU A 27 3.38 -16.13 4.11
CA LEU A 27 3.47 -14.74 4.54
C LEU A 27 2.37 -14.40 5.57
N ALA A 28 1.12 -14.81 5.35
CA ALA A 28 0.02 -14.57 6.28
C ALA A 28 0.31 -15.17 7.67
N GLU A 29 0.79 -16.41 7.72
CA GLU A 29 1.17 -17.07 8.99
C GLU A 29 2.30 -16.35 9.73
N ILE A 30 3.29 -15.83 9.00
CA ILE A 30 4.39 -15.05 9.57
C ILE A 30 3.87 -13.71 10.09
N LEU A 31 3.05 -13.01 9.32
CA LEU A 31 2.48 -11.72 9.71
C LEU A 31 1.61 -11.85 10.97
N ASP A 32 0.78 -12.88 11.07
CA ASP A 32 -0.04 -13.11 12.26
C ASP A 32 0.81 -13.33 13.53
N LYS A 33 1.85 -14.17 13.43
CA LYS A 33 2.78 -14.41 14.54
C LYS A 33 3.54 -13.14 14.97
N LEU A 34 3.94 -12.32 13.99
CA LEU A 34 4.60 -11.04 14.28
C LEU A 34 3.61 -10.02 14.84
N GLY A 35 2.41 -9.95 14.27
CA GLY A 35 1.36 -9.04 14.70
C GLY A 35 0.89 -9.31 16.12
N GLU A 36 0.78 -10.58 16.51
CA GLU A 36 0.47 -10.97 17.90
C GLU A 36 1.54 -10.46 18.88
N LYS A 37 2.83 -10.61 18.53
CA LYS A 37 3.92 -10.08 19.34
C LYS A 37 3.92 -8.56 19.41
N CYS A 38 3.65 -7.89 18.28
CA CYS A 38 3.52 -6.43 18.22
C CYS A 38 2.39 -5.95 19.13
N GLN A 39 1.22 -6.60 19.06
CA GLN A 39 0.07 -6.27 19.90
C GLN A 39 0.38 -6.43 21.39
N ALA A 40 1.05 -7.52 21.78
CA ALA A 40 1.48 -7.73 23.16
C ALA A 40 2.44 -6.64 23.66
N ALA A 41 3.17 -5.99 22.76
CA ALA A 41 4.04 -4.84 23.05
C ALA A 41 3.34 -3.47 22.88
N GLY A 42 2.02 -3.44 22.66
CA GLY A 42 1.27 -2.20 22.45
C GLY A 42 1.49 -1.53 21.10
N VAL A 43 1.99 -2.27 20.10
CA VAL A 43 2.28 -1.78 18.75
C VAL A 43 1.40 -2.50 17.73
N GLN A 44 0.83 -1.77 16.79
CA GLN A 44 0.06 -2.37 15.70
C GLN A 44 0.95 -2.68 14.50
N LEU A 45 0.87 -3.91 13.99
CA LEU A 45 1.51 -4.32 12.75
C LEU A 45 0.67 -3.91 11.55
N LEU A 46 1.30 -3.25 10.58
CA LEU A 46 0.69 -2.90 9.30
C LEU A 46 1.53 -3.46 8.16
N TYR A 47 0.88 -4.11 7.20
CA TYR A 47 1.51 -4.54 5.96
C TYR A 47 1.43 -3.42 4.92
N HIS A 48 2.55 -3.11 4.26
CA HIS A 48 2.65 -2.14 3.17
C HIS A 48 2.74 -2.87 1.83
N ASN A 49 1.86 -2.51 0.88
CA ASN A 49 1.83 -3.11 -0.45
C ASN A 49 2.66 -2.33 -1.48
N HIS A 50 3.13 -3.09 -2.48
CA HIS A 50 3.57 -2.59 -3.78
C HIS A 50 2.62 -3.11 -4.86
N ASP A 51 3.05 -3.14 -6.11
CA ASP A 51 2.24 -3.64 -7.24
C ASP A 51 2.27 -5.17 -7.38
N PHE A 52 3.37 -5.81 -6.98
CA PHE A 52 3.55 -7.24 -7.19
C PHE A 52 2.61 -8.11 -6.34
N GLU A 53 2.11 -7.63 -5.19
CA GLU A 53 1.12 -8.35 -4.38
C GLU A 53 -0.25 -8.48 -5.05
N PHE A 54 -0.50 -7.69 -6.10
CA PHE A 54 -1.71 -7.83 -6.93
C PHE A 54 -1.55 -8.89 -8.02
N SER A 55 -0.38 -9.55 -8.09
CA SER A 55 -0.16 -10.73 -8.93
C SER A 55 -0.50 -12.02 -8.18
N LYS A 56 -0.62 -13.11 -8.95
CA LYS A 56 -0.84 -14.44 -8.40
C LYS A 56 0.47 -15.07 -7.95
N ASP A 57 0.44 -15.74 -6.80
CA ASP A 57 1.51 -16.64 -6.35
C ASP A 57 1.49 -17.97 -7.12
N ALA A 58 2.35 -18.91 -6.72
CA ALA A 58 2.46 -20.23 -7.34
C ALA A 58 1.18 -21.08 -7.18
N ASP A 59 0.41 -20.84 -6.13
CA ASP A 59 -0.85 -21.52 -5.82
C ASP A 59 -2.06 -20.87 -6.50
N GLY A 60 -1.85 -19.79 -7.25
CA GLY A 60 -2.87 -19.07 -8.00
C GLY A 60 -3.63 -18.01 -7.19
N ASN A 61 -3.23 -17.72 -5.96
CA ASN A 61 -3.83 -16.69 -5.12
C ASN A 61 -3.30 -15.32 -5.48
N VAL A 62 -4.16 -14.30 -5.57
CA VAL A 62 -3.73 -12.90 -5.55
C VAL A 62 -3.21 -12.63 -4.14
N ILE A 63 -1.92 -12.30 -4.04
CA ILE A 63 -1.22 -12.22 -2.75
C ILE A 63 -1.91 -11.24 -1.80
N PHE A 64 -2.23 -10.04 -2.29
CA PHE A 64 -2.86 -9.00 -1.45
C PHE A 64 -4.24 -9.40 -0.95
N ASP A 65 -5.07 -10.01 -1.82
CA ASP A 65 -6.38 -10.53 -1.44
C ASP A 65 -6.25 -11.62 -0.38
N TYR A 66 -5.32 -12.54 -0.57
CA TYR A 66 -5.07 -13.63 0.38
C TYR A 66 -4.70 -13.08 1.77
N LEU A 67 -3.81 -12.09 1.85
CA LEU A 67 -3.44 -11.47 3.11
C LEU A 67 -4.63 -10.79 3.80
N LEU A 68 -5.46 -10.06 3.04
CA LEU A 68 -6.65 -9.39 3.56
C LEU A 68 -7.69 -10.37 4.11
N GLU A 69 -7.82 -11.53 3.49
CA GLU A 69 -8.80 -12.57 3.85
C GLU A 69 -8.34 -13.46 5.00
N HIS A 70 -7.04 -13.73 5.12
CA HIS A 70 -6.52 -14.77 6.02
C HIS A 70 -5.74 -14.23 7.21
N CYS A 71 -5.16 -13.02 7.13
CA CYS A 71 -4.54 -12.41 8.31
C CYS A 71 -5.58 -12.00 9.34
N ASN A 72 -5.31 -12.29 10.60
CA ASN A 72 -6.17 -11.91 11.72
C ASN A 72 -6.24 -10.38 11.86
N PRO A 73 -7.42 -9.75 11.73
CA PRO A 73 -7.56 -8.29 11.80
C PRO A 73 -7.22 -7.68 13.17
N LYS A 74 -7.13 -8.49 14.22
CA LYS A 74 -6.65 -8.03 15.52
C LYS A 74 -5.14 -7.80 15.52
N PHE A 75 -4.41 -8.55 14.72
CA PHE A 75 -2.95 -8.55 14.72
C PHE A 75 -2.36 -7.79 13.55
N VAL A 76 -2.99 -7.89 12.37
CA VAL A 76 -2.46 -7.34 11.12
C VAL A 76 -3.51 -6.45 10.46
N ASN A 77 -3.15 -5.22 10.18
CA ASN A 77 -3.88 -4.32 9.31
C ASN A 77 -2.97 -3.86 8.15
N PHE A 78 -3.38 -2.87 7.37
CA PHE A 78 -2.70 -2.53 6.14
C PHE A 78 -2.37 -1.04 6.07
N GLN A 79 -1.18 -0.74 5.58
CA GLN A 79 -0.79 0.55 5.06
C GLN A 79 -0.91 0.48 3.54
N MET A 80 -1.99 1.05 3.00
CA MET A 80 -2.20 1.01 1.56
C MET A 80 -1.42 2.11 0.86
N ASP A 81 -0.54 1.73 -0.06
CA ASP A 81 0.08 2.65 -1.00
C ASP A 81 -0.82 2.83 -2.23
N LEU A 82 -1.36 4.03 -2.38
CA LEU A 82 -2.37 4.34 -3.41
C LEU A 82 -1.79 4.36 -4.83
N TYR A 83 -0.50 4.69 -4.97
CA TYR A 83 0.20 4.62 -6.26
C TYR A 83 0.33 3.16 -6.71
N TRP A 84 0.84 2.29 -5.84
CA TRP A 84 1.11 0.91 -6.20
C TRP A 84 -0.16 0.11 -6.50
N VAL A 85 -1.25 0.35 -5.76
CA VAL A 85 -2.58 -0.21 -6.07
C VAL A 85 -3.03 0.23 -7.47
N THR A 86 -2.93 1.54 -7.76
CA THR A 86 -3.32 2.09 -9.06
C THR A 86 -2.39 1.58 -10.18
N LYS A 87 -1.09 1.48 -9.93
CA LYS A 87 -0.09 0.94 -10.84
C LYS A 87 -0.38 -0.51 -11.24
N ALA A 88 -0.84 -1.30 -10.30
CA ALA A 88 -1.29 -2.68 -10.52
C ALA A 88 -2.62 -2.78 -11.30
N GLY A 89 -3.26 -1.66 -11.63
CA GLY A 89 -4.56 -1.62 -12.30
C GLY A 89 -5.75 -1.91 -11.37
N ALA A 90 -5.54 -1.89 -10.04
CA ALA A 90 -6.58 -2.10 -9.06
C ALA A 90 -7.18 -0.76 -8.58
N ASP A 91 -8.38 -0.83 -7.99
CA ASP A 91 -9.10 0.34 -7.46
C ASP A 91 -9.06 0.35 -5.93
N PRO A 92 -8.41 1.36 -5.29
CA PRO A 92 -8.39 1.47 -3.83
C PRO A 92 -9.78 1.47 -3.20
N VAL A 93 -10.75 2.15 -3.80
CA VAL A 93 -12.12 2.23 -3.25
C VAL A 93 -12.85 0.89 -3.33
N ALA A 94 -12.59 0.07 -4.36
CA ALA A 94 -13.12 -1.28 -4.43
C ALA A 94 -12.58 -2.16 -3.28
N TYR A 95 -11.29 -2.01 -2.94
CA TYR A 95 -10.68 -2.67 -1.78
C TYR A 95 -11.28 -2.19 -0.45
N PHE A 96 -11.55 -0.90 -0.29
CA PHE A 96 -12.21 -0.38 0.92
C PHE A 96 -13.61 -0.96 1.11
N LYS A 97 -14.35 -1.13 0.02
CA LYS A 97 -15.70 -1.74 0.05
C LYS A 97 -15.64 -3.23 0.40
N ARG A 98 -14.66 -3.94 -0.14
CA ARG A 98 -14.51 -5.39 0.09
C ARG A 98 -13.97 -5.70 1.49
N TYR A 99 -13.07 -4.85 2.02
CA TYR A 99 -12.39 -5.05 3.30
C TYR A 99 -12.48 -3.80 4.18
N PRO A 100 -13.69 -3.43 4.66
CA PRO A 100 -13.87 -2.19 5.42
C PRO A 100 -13.07 -2.20 6.72
N GLY A 101 -12.51 -1.06 7.08
CA GLY A 101 -11.78 -0.86 8.33
C GLY A 101 -10.34 -1.40 8.36
N ARG A 102 -9.85 -2.02 7.28
CA ARG A 102 -8.54 -2.69 7.26
C ARG A 102 -7.36 -1.79 6.90
N PHE A 103 -7.58 -0.61 6.29
CA PHE A 103 -6.54 0.24 5.70
C PHE A 103 -6.25 1.46 6.59
N LYS A 104 -5.55 1.21 7.72
CA LYS A 104 -5.33 2.17 8.80
C LYS A 104 -4.43 3.34 8.43
N ILE A 105 -3.47 3.11 7.57
CA ILE A 105 -2.54 4.13 7.08
C ILE A 105 -2.55 4.13 5.55
N TRP A 106 -2.41 5.32 4.96
CA TRP A 106 -2.22 5.46 3.52
C TRP A 106 -0.86 6.09 3.20
N HIS A 107 -0.18 5.56 2.19
CA HIS A 107 0.82 6.31 1.46
C HIS A 107 0.14 7.05 0.31
N ILE A 108 0.19 8.38 0.39
CA ILE A 108 -0.30 9.28 -0.65
C ILE A 108 0.86 9.50 -1.60
N LYS A 109 0.85 8.77 -2.68
CA LYS A 109 1.86 8.79 -3.73
C LYS A 109 1.15 8.89 -5.06
N ASP A 110 1.45 9.93 -5.86
CA ASP A 110 0.74 10.23 -7.11
C ASP A 110 1.44 9.65 -8.33
N MET A 111 0.72 9.54 -9.42
CA MET A 111 1.16 8.90 -10.65
C MET A 111 0.86 9.78 -11.87
N ASP A 112 1.86 10.05 -12.70
CA ASP A 112 1.69 10.76 -13.98
C ASP A 112 1.08 9.86 -15.06
N ASP A 113 0.81 10.44 -16.23
CA ASP A 113 0.23 9.71 -17.37
C ASP A 113 1.14 8.62 -17.93
N GLN A 114 2.44 8.68 -17.66
CA GLN A 114 3.42 7.70 -18.08
C GLN A 114 3.61 6.57 -17.03
N GLY A 115 2.86 6.64 -15.91
CA GLY A 115 2.96 5.69 -14.81
C GLY A 115 4.18 5.89 -13.93
N ARG A 116 4.80 7.09 -13.92
CA ARG A 116 5.92 7.47 -13.06
C ARG A 116 5.41 8.18 -11.82
N PHE A 117 6.27 8.31 -10.82
CA PHE A 117 5.95 9.09 -9.62
C PHE A 117 5.76 10.57 -9.97
N ALA A 118 4.82 11.21 -9.31
CA ALA A 118 4.54 12.64 -9.46
C ALA A 118 4.28 13.26 -8.08
N PRO A 119 4.57 14.55 -7.89
CA PRO A 119 4.10 15.27 -6.72
C PRO A 119 2.58 15.22 -6.62
N VAL A 120 2.05 15.07 -5.40
CA VAL A 120 0.62 14.95 -5.16
C VAL A 120 -0.13 16.15 -5.73
N GLY A 121 -1.10 15.88 -6.62
CA GLY A 121 -1.89 16.89 -7.32
C GLY A 121 -1.39 17.24 -8.72
N ASN A 122 -0.23 16.72 -9.13
CA ASN A 122 0.28 16.82 -10.49
C ASN A 122 0.10 15.52 -11.28
N GLY A 123 -0.36 14.45 -10.62
CA GLY A 123 -0.66 13.18 -11.26
C GLY A 123 -2.15 13.00 -11.56
N LYS A 124 -2.53 11.74 -11.81
CA LYS A 124 -3.88 11.37 -12.27
C LYS A 124 -4.71 10.59 -11.25
N ILE A 125 -4.16 10.31 -10.05
CA ILE A 125 -4.89 9.57 -9.02
C ILE A 125 -6.00 10.46 -8.46
N ASP A 126 -7.24 9.98 -8.46
CA ASP A 126 -8.39 10.70 -7.90
C ASP A 126 -8.41 10.62 -6.36
N PHE A 127 -7.52 11.39 -5.73
CA PHE A 127 -7.42 11.45 -4.27
C PHE A 127 -8.68 11.98 -3.61
N LYS A 128 -9.47 12.83 -4.29
CA LYS A 128 -10.73 13.33 -3.74
C LYS A 128 -11.71 12.18 -3.54
N ARG A 129 -11.92 11.36 -4.56
CA ARG A 129 -12.78 10.17 -4.49
C ARG A 129 -12.28 9.18 -3.42
N ILE A 130 -10.97 8.98 -3.32
CA ILE A 130 -10.36 8.08 -2.33
C ILE A 130 -10.59 8.63 -0.92
N LEU A 131 -10.33 9.91 -0.68
CA LEU A 131 -10.49 10.56 0.62
C LEU A 131 -11.95 10.55 1.10
N ASP A 132 -12.92 10.70 0.20
CA ASP A 132 -14.34 10.63 0.53
C ASP A 132 -14.72 9.25 1.12
N ASN A 133 -13.93 8.23 0.89
CA ASN A 133 -14.09 6.88 1.42
C ASN A 133 -13.21 6.55 2.64
N LYS A 134 -12.55 7.53 3.26
CA LYS A 134 -11.61 7.32 4.38
C LYS A 134 -12.21 6.60 5.58
N LYS A 135 -13.48 6.89 5.91
CA LYS A 135 -14.19 6.21 7.01
C LYS A 135 -14.40 4.73 6.71
N LEU A 136 -14.78 4.42 5.47
CA LEU A 136 -14.96 3.04 5.02
C LEU A 136 -13.64 2.26 5.05
N ALA A 137 -12.55 2.87 4.61
CA ALA A 137 -11.21 2.30 4.68
C ALA A 137 -10.74 2.06 6.12
N GLY A 138 -11.22 2.85 7.08
CA GLY A 138 -10.75 2.89 8.46
C GLY A 138 -9.43 3.66 8.61
N MET A 139 -9.18 4.64 7.72
CA MET A 139 -7.96 5.43 7.71
C MET A 139 -7.83 6.30 8.96
N GLU A 140 -6.71 6.17 9.63
CA GLU A 140 -6.33 6.92 10.83
C GLU A 140 -5.24 7.95 10.54
N HIS A 141 -4.25 7.56 9.72
CA HIS A 141 -3.12 8.41 9.36
C HIS A 141 -2.78 8.28 7.87
N TYR A 142 -2.01 9.24 7.36
CA TYR A 142 -1.42 9.16 6.02
C TYR A 142 -0.05 9.80 5.98
N PHE A 143 0.76 9.39 5.02
CA PHE A 143 2.07 9.95 4.72
C PHE A 143 2.17 10.23 3.22
N VAL A 144 2.79 11.34 2.87
CA VAL A 144 3.19 11.59 1.48
C VAL A 144 4.53 10.90 1.23
N GLU A 145 4.60 10.17 0.13
CA GLU A 145 5.83 9.53 -0.31
C GLU A 145 6.04 9.74 -1.80
N GLN A 146 7.29 9.94 -2.20
CA GLN A 146 7.70 10.04 -3.61
C GLN A 146 9.10 9.46 -3.75
N ASP A 147 9.24 8.33 -4.47
CA ASP A 147 10.49 7.58 -4.55
C ASP A 147 11.50 8.21 -5.51
N ALA A 148 11.02 9.00 -6.49
CA ALA A 148 11.88 9.74 -7.43
C ALA A 148 11.23 11.03 -7.90
N CYS A 149 12.06 12.03 -8.16
CA CYS A 149 11.69 13.29 -8.81
C CYS A 149 12.29 13.32 -10.22
N TYR A 150 11.54 13.82 -11.20
CA TYR A 150 11.96 13.81 -12.60
C TYR A 150 12.16 15.22 -13.17
N ASN A 151 11.32 16.17 -12.78
CA ASN A 151 11.33 17.55 -13.32
C ASN A 151 11.52 18.60 -12.22
N GLU A 152 11.50 18.19 -10.97
CA GLU A 152 11.61 19.04 -9.79
C GLU A 152 12.65 18.46 -8.80
N THR A 153 13.13 19.30 -7.91
CA THR A 153 13.91 18.86 -6.76
C THR A 153 12.99 18.22 -5.70
N ALA A 154 13.53 17.42 -4.78
CA ALA A 154 12.76 16.82 -3.70
C ALA A 154 12.05 17.86 -2.81
N LEU A 155 12.68 19.02 -2.57
CA LEU A 155 12.07 20.11 -1.80
C LEU A 155 10.90 20.77 -2.54
N GLU A 156 11.03 21.00 -3.85
CA GLU A 156 9.93 21.50 -4.68
C GLU A 156 8.77 20.51 -4.72
N ALA A 157 9.05 19.21 -4.89
CA ALA A 157 8.06 18.14 -4.87
C ALA A 157 7.25 18.11 -3.56
N ILE A 158 7.91 18.29 -2.40
CA ILE A 158 7.25 18.39 -1.10
C ILE A 158 6.29 19.59 -1.04
N VAL A 159 6.74 20.75 -1.50
CA VAL A 159 5.90 21.97 -1.53
C VAL A 159 4.70 21.81 -2.45
N ILE A 160 4.88 21.21 -3.63
CA ILE A 160 3.80 20.91 -4.58
C ILE A 160 2.80 19.94 -3.95
N SER A 161 3.30 18.85 -3.38
CA SER A 161 2.47 17.82 -2.74
C SER A 161 1.66 18.38 -1.57
N HIS A 162 2.24 19.22 -0.72
CA HIS A 162 1.53 19.90 0.36
C HIS A 162 0.36 20.75 -0.15
N LYS A 163 0.58 21.51 -1.22
CA LYS A 163 -0.48 22.29 -1.88
C LYS A 163 -1.56 21.40 -2.52
N GLY A 164 -1.11 20.29 -3.15
CA GLY A 164 -2.01 19.28 -3.73
C GLY A 164 -2.92 18.66 -2.69
N LEU A 165 -2.38 18.21 -1.56
CA LEU A 165 -3.16 17.67 -0.44
C LEU A 165 -4.27 18.62 0.01
N SER A 166 -3.95 19.90 0.16
CA SER A 166 -4.91 20.91 0.58
C SER A 166 -6.07 21.05 -0.39
N LYS A 167 -5.84 20.95 -1.71
CA LYS A 167 -6.89 20.96 -2.74
C LYS A 167 -7.86 19.79 -2.61
N PHE A 168 -7.35 18.60 -2.23
CA PHE A 168 -8.18 17.41 -2.06
C PHE A 168 -8.90 17.35 -0.71
N GLY A 169 -8.56 18.23 0.24
CA GLY A 169 -9.17 18.28 1.57
C GLY A 169 -8.47 17.41 2.61
N PHE A 170 -7.25 16.97 2.37
CA PHE A 170 -6.37 16.44 3.41
C PHE A 170 -5.95 17.58 4.38
N LYS A 171 -5.89 17.26 5.67
CA LYS A 171 -5.56 18.24 6.74
C LYS A 171 -4.46 17.67 7.62
#